data_b7bd384ec049dd964a356d28a9596b0b
#
_entry.id   b7bd384ec049dd964a356d28a9596b0b
#
_cell.length_a   1.000
_cell.length_b   1.000
_cell.length_c   1.000
_cell.angle_alpha   90.00
_cell.angle_beta   90.00
_cell.angle_gamma   90.00
#
_symmetry.space_group_name_H-M   'P 1'
#
loop_
_entity.id
_entity.type
_entity.pdbx_description
1 polymer ?
#
loop_
_entity_poly.entity_id
_entity_poly.type
_entity_poly.pdbx_seq_one_letter_code
_entity_poly.pdbx_strand_id
1 'polypeptide(L)'
;MSPDIAAYRVNRVPVEREAFYALACNPARSIAVEACAGAGKTWMLISRILRALLDGCAPQDILAITFTKKAAGEMRQRLNKELRRCAALPDAALAQELQARGLSAPDAERRAPELRTLHERVTALGRPVQVRTFHSWFAALLRSAPISVLQDLALPTPYELLEDDVQAIDLVWPRFYAALAPL
;
A
#
# COMPACT_ATOMS: atom_id res chain seq x y z
N MET A 1 -28.46 -28.93 4.82
CA MET A 1 -28.15 -27.82 3.86
C MET A 1 -27.16 -26.92 4.54
N SER A 2 -25.87 -27.02 4.16
CA SER A 2 -24.87 -26.05 4.63
C SER A 2 -25.23 -24.68 4.05
N PRO A 3 -25.18 -23.59 4.84
CA PRO A 3 -25.39 -22.26 4.27
C PRO A 3 -24.32 -22.02 3.20
N ASP A 4 -24.77 -21.64 2.02
CA ASP A 4 -23.93 -21.28 0.89
C ASP A 4 -23.09 -20.07 1.33
N ILE A 5 -21.87 -20.33 1.80
CA ILE A 5 -20.97 -19.28 2.28
C ILE A 5 -20.39 -18.62 1.03
N ALA A 6 -21.06 -17.58 0.55
CA ALA A 6 -20.55 -16.78 -0.54
C ALA A 6 -19.13 -16.30 -0.23
N ALA A 7 -18.19 -16.57 -1.14
CA ALA A 7 -16.77 -16.26 -0.99
C ALA A 7 -16.51 -14.75 -0.91
N TYR A 8 -17.41 -13.93 -1.48
CA TYR A 8 -17.27 -12.47 -1.52
C TYR A 8 -18.51 -11.79 -0.98
N ARG A 9 -18.31 -10.74 -0.18
CA ARG A 9 -19.40 -9.91 0.37
C ARG A 9 -19.01 -8.44 0.32
N VAL A 10 -19.98 -7.60 0.02
CA VAL A 10 -19.87 -6.13 0.13
C VAL A 10 -20.94 -5.66 1.12
N ASN A 11 -20.53 -4.98 2.19
CA ASN A 11 -21.43 -4.55 3.26
C ASN A 11 -22.31 -5.70 3.79
N ARG A 12 -21.70 -6.89 3.96
CA ARG A 12 -22.33 -8.16 4.39
C ARG A 12 -23.28 -8.80 3.36
N VAL A 13 -23.51 -8.20 2.20
CA VAL A 13 -24.32 -8.76 1.11
C VAL A 13 -23.44 -9.61 0.20
N PRO A 14 -23.82 -10.88 -0.11
CA PRO A 14 -23.12 -11.69 -1.07
C PRO A 14 -23.07 -11.01 -2.44
N VAL A 15 -21.92 -11.10 -3.11
CA VAL A 15 -21.73 -10.56 -4.46
C VAL A 15 -20.86 -11.50 -5.29
N GLU A 16 -20.99 -11.40 -6.61
CA GLU A 16 -20.13 -12.10 -7.55
C GLU A 16 -18.69 -11.57 -7.49
N ARG A 17 -17.74 -12.44 -7.84
CA ARG A 17 -16.31 -12.14 -7.81
C ARG A 17 -15.95 -10.86 -8.59
N GLU A 18 -16.53 -10.71 -9.77
CA GLU A 18 -16.30 -9.57 -10.67
C GLU A 18 -16.76 -8.25 -10.01
N ALA A 19 -17.95 -8.25 -9.44
CA ALA A 19 -18.50 -7.09 -8.72
C ALA A 19 -17.65 -6.73 -7.50
N PHE A 20 -17.17 -7.74 -6.77
CA PHE A 20 -16.24 -7.52 -5.65
C PHE A 20 -14.96 -6.83 -6.09
N TYR A 21 -14.27 -7.34 -7.11
CA TYR A 21 -13.01 -6.76 -7.56
C TYR A 21 -13.20 -5.43 -8.31
N ALA A 22 -14.33 -5.21 -8.95
CA ALA A 22 -14.66 -3.91 -9.53
C ALA A 22 -14.67 -2.81 -8.45
N LEU A 23 -15.18 -3.11 -7.26
CA LEU A 23 -15.17 -2.22 -6.12
C LEU A 23 -13.80 -2.23 -5.40
N ALA A 24 -13.31 -3.41 -5.04
CA ALA A 24 -12.13 -3.58 -4.20
C ALA A 24 -10.84 -3.06 -4.86
N CYS A 25 -10.70 -3.18 -6.17
CA CYS A 25 -9.55 -2.69 -6.91
C CYS A 25 -9.71 -1.24 -7.42
N ASN A 26 -10.85 -0.58 -7.21
CA ASN A 26 -11.07 0.79 -7.67
C ASN A 26 -10.32 1.81 -6.76
N PRO A 27 -9.30 2.53 -7.27
CA PRO A 27 -8.52 3.47 -6.46
C PRO A 27 -9.31 4.72 -6.06
N ALA A 28 -10.37 5.08 -6.79
CA ALA A 28 -11.22 6.22 -6.47
C ALA A 28 -12.16 5.98 -5.27
N ARG A 29 -12.18 4.76 -4.72
CA ARG A 29 -13.04 4.40 -3.60
C ARG A 29 -12.23 4.14 -2.33
N SER A 30 -12.67 4.68 -1.20
CA SER A 30 -12.19 4.26 0.13
C SER A 30 -12.90 2.96 0.52
N ILE A 31 -12.13 1.94 0.88
CA ILE A 31 -12.65 0.63 1.26
C ILE A 31 -11.92 0.09 2.49
N ALA A 32 -12.63 -0.69 3.29
CA ALA A 32 -12.05 -1.57 4.29
C ALA A 32 -12.27 -3.02 3.84
N VAL A 33 -11.21 -3.85 3.86
CA VAL A 33 -11.27 -5.25 3.44
C VAL A 33 -10.87 -6.14 4.59
N GLU A 34 -11.79 -7.02 4.96
CA GLU A 34 -11.54 -8.09 5.90
C GLU A 34 -11.39 -9.41 5.13
N ALA A 35 -10.29 -10.12 5.38
CA ALA A 35 -10.01 -11.37 4.70
C ALA A 35 -8.99 -12.20 5.48
N CYS A 36 -9.13 -13.53 5.45
CA CYS A 36 -8.20 -14.48 6.07
C CYS A 36 -6.79 -14.40 5.46
N ALA A 37 -5.82 -15.01 6.14
CA ALA A 37 -4.49 -15.21 5.56
C ALA A 37 -4.59 -16.02 4.25
N GLY A 38 -3.79 -15.66 3.25
CA GLY A 38 -3.82 -16.32 1.94
C GLY A 38 -4.95 -15.90 0.98
N ALA A 39 -5.92 -15.11 1.42
CA ALA A 39 -7.07 -14.68 0.60
C ALA A 39 -6.77 -13.62 -0.49
N GLY A 40 -5.52 -13.42 -0.86
CA GLY A 40 -5.15 -12.54 -1.97
C GLY A 40 -5.09 -11.04 -1.65
N LYS A 41 -5.10 -10.63 -0.36
CA LYS A 41 -5.03 -9.20 0.04
C LYS A 41 -3.90 -8.43 -0.64
N THR A 42 -2.70 -8.99 -0.69
CA THR A 42 -1.54 -8.36 -1.33
C THR A 42 -1.72 -8.20 -2.83
N TRP A 43 -2.32 -9.19 -3.51
CA TRP A 43 -2.66 -9.08 -4.93
C TRP A 43 -3.65 -7.95 -5.18
N MET A 44 -4.66 -7.83 -4.35
CA MET A 44 -5.66 -6.75 -4.44
C MET A 44 -5.02 -5.37 -4.22
N LEU A 45 -4.13 -5.20 -3.23
CA LEU A 45 -3.40 -3.95 -3.02
C LEU A 45 -2.55 -3.58 -4.22
N ILE A 46 -1.81 -4.54 -4.79
CA ILE A 46 -1.03 -4.32 -6.02
C ILE A 46 -1.96 -3.94 -7.17
N SER A 47 -3.12 -4.59 -7.30
CA SER A 47 -4.11 -4.26 -8.32
C SER A 47 -4.64 -2.83 -8.19
N ARG A 48 -4.87 -2.35 -6.96
CA ARG A 48 -5.22 -0.94 -6.72
C ARG A 48 -4.10 0.01 -7.13
N ILE A 49 -2.87 -0.31 -6.79
CA ILE A 49 -1.70 0.51 -7.18
C ILE A 49 -1.59 0.57 -8.71
N LEU A 50 -1.70 -0.57 -9.41
CA LEU A 50 -1.66 -0.61 -10.87
C LEU A 50 -2.78 0.22 -11.49
N ARG A 51 -4.00 0.14 -10.97
CA ARG A 51 -5.13 0.94 -11.45
C ARG A 51 -4.93 2.43 -11.19
N ALA A 52 -4.43 2.83 -10.02
CA ALA A 52 -4.11 4.22 -9.72
C ALA A 52 -3.05 4.79 -10.68
N LEU A 53 -1.99 4.00 -10.96
CA LEU A 53 -0.96 4.38 -11.93
C LEU A 53 -1.52 4.49 -13.36
N LEU A 54 -2.41 3.58 -13.75
CA LEU A 54 -3.12 3.67 -15.03
C LEU A 54 -3.99 4.92 -15.08
N ASP A 55 -4.70 5.25 -14.01
CA ASP A 55 -5.56 6.44 -13.91
C ASP A 55 -4.75 7.76 -13.87
N GLY A 56 -3.42 7.67 -14.02
CA GLY A 56 -2.53 8.83 -14.12
C GLY A 56 -1.98 9.33 -12.79
N CYS A 57 -2.23 8.64 -11.68
CA CYS A 57 -1.63 8.99 -10.40
C CYS A 57 -0.10 8.84 -10.51
N ALA A 58 0.64 9.85 -10.06
CA ALA A 58 2.09 9.78 -10.07
C ALA A 58 2.59 8.76 -9.02
N PRO A 59 3.63 7.96 -9.33
CA PRO A 59 4.09 6.89 -8.42
C PRO A 59 4.42 7.39 -7.01
N GLN A 60 5.04 8.55 -6.88
CA GLN A 60 5.40 9.15 -5.59
C GLN A 60 4.21 9.60 -4.74
N ASP A 61 3.03 9.77 -5.35
CA ASP A 61 1.80 10.17 -4.65
C ASP A 61 1.02 8.97 -4.10
N ILE A 62 1.48 7.75 -4.44
CA ILE A 62 0.91 6.50 -3.93
C ILE A 62 1.72 6.06 -2.72
N LEU A 63 1.04 5.97 -1.56
CA LEU A 63 1.63 5.48 -0.32
C LEU A 63 0.96 4.16 0.10
N ALA A 64 1.76 3.11 0.18
CA ALA A 64 1.37 1.82 0.75
C ALA A 64 2.11 1.60 2.08
N ILE A 65 1.36 1.38 3.15
CA ILE A 65 1.91 1.20 4.50
C ILE A 65 1.73 -0.25 4.96
N THR A 66 2.76 -0.78 5.60
CA THR A 66 2.75 -2.10 6.23
C THR A 66 3.47 -2.06 7.59
N PHE A 67 3.38 -3.13 8.37
CA PHE A 67 3.99 -3.17 9.70
C PHE A 67 5.49 -3.44 9.69
N THR A 68 5.99 -4.31 8.80
CA THR A 68 7.38 -4.77 8.84
C THR A 68 8.17 -4.34 7.61
N LYS A 69 9.48 -4.11 7.79
CA LYS A 69 10.43 -3.83 6.68
C LYS A 69 10.43 -4.98 5.66
N LYS A 70 10.32 -6.24 6.12
CA LYS A 70 10.23 -7.42 5.27
C LYS A 70 9.00 -7.35 4.36
N ALA A 71 7.81 -7.13 4.93
CA ALA A 71 6.57 -7.03 4.15
C ALA A 71 6.59 -5.85 3.16
N ALA A 72 7.20 -4.72 3.52
CA ALA A 72 7.40 -3.61 2.60
C ALA A 72 8.32 -3.99 1.44
N GLY A 73 9.41 -4.73 1.70
CA GLY A 73 10.31 -5.26 0.69
C GLY A 73 9.61 -6.23 -0.27
N GLU A 74 8.88 -7.20 0.28
CA GLU A 74 8.10 -8.16 -0.50
C GLU A 74 7.05 -7.48 -1.40
N MET A 75 6.34 -6.47 -0.88
CA MET A 75 5.36 -5.74 -1.66
C MET A 75 6.01 -4.99 -2.83
N ARG A 76 7.14 -4.32 -2.61
CA ARG A 76 7.91 -3.67 -3.70
C ARG A 76 8.35 -4.67 -4.77
N GLN A 77 8.88 -5.81 -4.35
CA GLN A 77 9.31 -6.86 -5.28
C GLN A 77 8.12 -7.40 -6.10
N ARG A 78 6.98 -7.66 -5.46
CA ARG A 78 5.77 -8.13 -6.15
C ARG A 78 5.23 -7.10 -7.13
N LEU A 79 5.18 -5.82 -6.75
CA LEU A 79 4.77 -4.74 -7.65
C LEU A 79 5.69 -4.66 -8.89
N ASN A 80 7.00 -4.65 -8.68
CA ASN A 80 7.96 -4.60 -9.78
C ASN A 80 7.90 -5.84 -10.68
N LYS A 81 7.74 -7.03 -10.08
CA LYS A 81 7.56 -8.28 -10.84
C LYS A 81 6.30 -8.21 -11.71
N GLU A 82 5.21 -7.68 -11.15
CA GLU A 82 3.93 -7.55 -11.86
C GLU A 82 4.02 -6.55 -13.02
N LEU A 83 4.62 -5.39 -12.79
CA LEU A 83 4.85 -4.40 -13.85
C LEU A 83 5.67 -4.97 -15.01
N ARG A 84 6.77 -5.68 -14.71
CA ARG A 84 7.60 -6.34 -15.73
C ARG A 84 6.84 -7.44 -16.45
N ARG A 85 6.05 -8.25 -15.73
CA ARG A 85 5.22 -9.29 -16.31
C ARG A 85 4.23 -8.71 -17.32
N CYS A 86 3.54 -7.63 -16.92
CA CYS A 86 2.59 -6.96 -17.80
C CYS A 86 3.27 -6.39 -19.06
N ALA A 87 4.47 -5.85 -18.94
CA ALA A 87 5.20 -5.32 -20.09
C ALA A 87 5.51 -6.37 -21.18
N ALA A 88 5.57 -7.64 -20.80
CA ALA A 88 5.87 -8.76 -21.72
C ALA A 88 4.63 -9.45 -22.29
N LEU A 89 3.41 -9.12 -21.86
CA LEU A 89 2.18 -9.79 -22.28
C LEU A 89 1.59 -9.18 -23.54
N PRO A 90 0.92 -9.99 -24.40
CA PRO A 90 0.12 -9.49 -25.52
C PRO A 90 -1.14 -8.77 -25.02
N ASP A 91 -1.72 -7.87 -25.84
CA ASP A 91 -2.87 -7.03 -25.45
C ASP A 91 -4.08 -7.83 -24.98
N ALA A 92 -4.39 -8.94 -25.62
CA ALA A 92 -5.49 -9.81 -25.20
C ALA A 92 -5.31 -10.35 -23.76
N ALA A 93 -4.09 -10.75 -23.39
CA ALA A 93 -3.79 -11.21 -22.05
C ALA A 93 -3.80 -10.02 -21.03
N LEU A 94 -3.34 -8.85 -21.43
CA LEU A 94 -3.40 -7.63 -20.61
C LEU A 94 -4.85 -7.20 -20.35
N ALA A 95 -5.73 -7.31 -21.35
CA ALA A 95 -7.16 -7.06 -21.17
C ALA A 95 -7.77 -8.01 -20.14
N GLN A 96 -7.45 -9.31 -20.21
CA GLN A 96 -7.89 -10.29 -19.20
C GLN A 96 -7.36 -9.94 -17.79
N GLU A 97 -6.11 -9.52 -17.69
CA GLU A 97 -5.53 -9.07 -16.43
C GLU A 97 -6.25 -7.85 -15.84
N LEU A 98 -6.66 -6.91 -16.69
CA LEU A 98 -7.42 -5.73 -16.26
C LEU A 98 -8.85 -6.09 -15.87
N GLN A 99 -9.51 -7.00 -16.58
CA GLN A 99 -10.82 -7.52 -16.18
C GLN A 99 -10.76 -8.21 -14.82
N ALA A 100 -9.75 -9.06 -14.59
CA ALA A 100 -9.54 -9.69 -13.29
C ALA A 100 -9.36 -8.68 -12.15
N ARG A 101 -8.92 -7.44 -12.49
CA ARG A 101 -8.79 -6.31 -11.56
C ARG A 101 -10.01 -5.38 -11.54
N GLY A 102 -11.13 -5.85 -12.11
CA GLY A 102 -12.42 -5.20 -12.01
C GLY A 102 -12.65 -4.07 -13.02
N LEU A 103 -11.97 -4.07 -14.17
CA LEU A 103 -12.37 -3.23 -15.29
C LEU A 103 -13.44 -3.95 -16.12
N SER A 104 -14.31 -3.17 -16.77
CA SER A 104 -15.21 -3.71 -17.79
C SER A 104 -14.41 -4.23 -19.01
N ALA A 105 -14.96 -5.17 -19.77
CA ALA A 105 -14.28 -5.69 -20.95
C ALA A 105 -13.89 -4.59 -21.96
N PRO A 106 -14.77 -3.63 -22.32
CA PRO A 106 -14.39 -2.54 -23.21
C PRO A 106 -13.28 -1.63 -22.64
N ASP A 107 -13.32 -1.35 -21.34
CA ASP A 107 -12.30 -0.53 -20.71
C ASP A 107 -10.96 -1.27 -20.62
N ALA A 108 -11.00 -2.56 -20.35
CA ALA A 108 -9.80 -3.40 -20.27
C ALA A 108 -9.08 -3.50 -21.62
N GLU A 109 -9.83 -3.70 -22.71
CA GLU A 109 -9.28 -3.73 -24.07
C GLU A 109 -8.67 -2.38 -24.46
N ARG A 110 -9.38 -1.28 -24.19
CA ARG A 110 -8.89 0.07 -24.48
C ARG A 110 -7.60 0.40 -23.73
N ARG A 111 -7.46 -0.07 -22.50
CA ARG A 111 -6.34 0.29 -21.61
C ARG A 111 -5.20 -0.74 -21.59
N ALA A 112 -5.34 -1.86 -22.26
CA ALA A 112 -4.30 -2.89 -22.33
C ALA A 112 -2.94 -2.34 -22.85
N PRO A 113 -2.88 -1.51 -23.90
CA PRO A 113 -1.62 -0.91 -24.34
C PRO A 113 -0.97 0.00 -23.30
N GLU A 114 -1.79 0.74 -22.52
CA GLU A 114 -1.28 1.60 -21.42
C GLU A 114 -0.63 0.76 -20.31
N LEU A 115 -1.22 -0.39 -19.97
CA LEU A 115 -0.67 -1.30 -18.96
C LEU A 115 0.69 -1.87 -19.40
N ARG A 116 0.88 -2.14 -20.69
CA ARG A 116 2.16 -2.61 -21.25
C ARG A 116 3.28 -1.60 -21.02
N THR A 117 3.05 -0.33 -21.26
CA THR A 117 4.04 0.75 -21.13
C THR A 117 4.22 1.25 -19.71
N LEU A 118 3.38 0.80 -18.77
CA LEU A 118 3.35 1.32 -17.41
C LEU A 118 4.68 1.12 -16.67
N HIS A 119 5.35 -0.03 -16.86
CA HIS A 119 6.66 -0.30 -16.27
C HIS A 119 7.70 0.73 -16.71
N GLU A 120 7.78 1.00 -18.00
CA GLU A 120 8.72 1.98 -18.56
C GLU A 120 8.42 3.40 -18.04
N ARG A 121 7.14 3.82 -18.05
CA ARG A 121 6.71 5.10 -17.52
C ARG A 121 7.10 5.31 -16.06
N VAL A 122 6.83 4.32 -15.21
CA VAL A 122 7.16 4.37 -13.77
C VAL A 122 8.68 4.42 -13.57
N THR A 123 9.45 3.67 -14.37
CA THR A 123 10.92 3.65 -14.28
C THR A 123 11.53 4.98 -14.77
N ALA A 124 11.02 5.55 -15.86
CA ALA A 124 11.51 6.81 -16.43
C ALA A 124 11.32 8.00 -15.48
N LEU A 125 10.28 7.99 -14.65
CA LEU A 125 10.03 9.05 -13.67
C LEU A 125 11.05 9.07 -12.51
N GLY A 126 11.80 7.99 -12.29
CA GLY A 126 12.83 7.90 -11.26
C GLY A 126 12.31 8.00 -9.81
N ARG A 127 11.01 8.12 -9.62
CA ARG A 127 10.35 8.23 -8.31
C ARG A 127 9.40 7.05 -8.13
N PRO A 128 9.76 6.05 -7.29
CA PRO A 128 8.95 4.85 -7.13
C PRO A 128 7.72 5.09 -6.26
N VAL A 129 6.75 4.16 -6.36
CA VAL A 129 5.64 4.05 -5.40
C VAL A 129 6.22 3.92 -3.98
N GLN A 130 5.69 4.72 -3.06
CA GLN A 130 6.14 4.72 -1.68
C GLN A 130 5.55 3.52 -0.93
N VAL A 131 6.37 2.49 -0.72
CA VAL A 131 6.02 1.34 0.13
C VAL A 131 6.86 1.43 1.40
N ARG A 132 6.24 1.71 2.54
CA ARG A 132 6.91 2.05 3.80
C ARG A 132 6.29 1.30 4.98
N THR A 133 7.02 1.25 6.10
CA THR A 133 6.41 0.98 7.41
C THR A 133 5.88 2.28 8.01
N PHE A 134 4.95 2.19 8.98
CA PHE A 134 4.49 3.37 9.73
C PHE A 134 5.66 4.19 10.29
N HIS A 135 6.59 3.54 10.99
CA HIS A 135 7.75 4.21 11.58
C HIS A 135 8.62 4.92 10.53
N SER A 136 8.92 4.26 9.40
CA SER A 136 9.72 4.87 8.34
C SER A 136 8.99 6.01 7.63
N TRP A 137 7.65 5.97 7.57
CA TRP A 137 6.85 7.06 7.03
C TRP A 137 6.85 8.27 7.98
N PHE A 138 6.57 8.06 9.27
CA PHE A 138 6.64 9.12 10.27
C PHE A 138 8.03 9.75 10.36
N ALA A 139 9.10 8.96 10.36
CA ALA A 139 10.45 9.47 10.32
C ALA A 139 10.74 10.31 9.07
N ALA A 140 10.14 9.98 7.92
CA ALA A 140 10.27 10.79 6.71
C ALA A 140 9.50 12.11 6.84
N LEU A 141 8.29 12.11 7.42
CA LEU A 141 7.53 13.32 7.68
C LEU A 141 8.29 14.26 8.62
N LEU A 142 8.79 13.75 9.72
CA LEU A 142 9.58 14.55 10.68
C LEU A 142 10.81 15.16 10.01
N ARG A 143 11.55 14.39 9.20
CA ARG A 143 12.73 14.92 8.47
C ARG A 143 12.41 16.00 7.45
N SER A 144 11.20 16.03 6.93
CA SER A 144 10.73 17.06 5.99
C SER A 144 9.98 18.21 6.66
N ALA A 145 9.74 18.12 7.96
CA ALA A 145 9.02 19.15 8.71
C ALA A 145 9.82 20.45 8.79
N PRO A 146 9.20 21.63 8.67
CA PRO A 146 9.85 22.90 8.95
C PRO A 146 10.37 22.96 10.39
N ILE A 147 11.52 23.63 10.59
CA ILE A 147 12.15 23.78 11.92
C ILE A 147 11.18 24.39 12.93
N SER A 148 10.38 25.37 12.50
CA SER A 148 9.37 25.98 13.37
C SER A 148 8.37 24.97 13.93
N VAL A 149 7.90 24.02 13.12
CA VAL A 149 6.99 22.96 13.56
C VAL A 149 7.67 22.03 14.57
N LEU A 150 8.94 21.69 14.33
CA LEU A 150 9.71 20.86 15.28
C LEU A 150 9.93 21.58 16.63
N GLN A 151 10.17 22.88 16.59
CA GLN A 151 10.28 23.72 17.79
C GLN A 151 8.97 23.82 18.56
N ASP A 152 7.85 24.05 17.85
CA ASP A 152 6.51 24.11 18.48
C ASP A 152 6.13 22.78 19.14
N LEU A 153 6.59 21.67 18.59
CA LEU A 153 6.40 20.32 19.16
C LEU A 153 7.44 19.94 20.22
N ALA A 154 8.38 20.84 20.53
CA ALA A 154 9.50 20.60 21.45
C ALA A 154 10.32 19.34 21.10
N LEU A 155 10.45 19.03 19.79
CA LEU A 155 11.22 17.90 19.32
C LEU A 155 12.70 18.29 19.19
N PRO A 156 13.63 17.48 19.75
CA PRO A 156 15.06 17.75 19.64
C PRO A 156 15.53 17.60 18.18
N THR A 157 16.46 18.42 17.78
CA THR A 157 17.17 18.30 16.50
C THR A 157 18.67 18.17 16.77
N PRO A 158 19.36 17.12 16.32
CA PRO A 158 18.89 15.98 15.54
C PRO A 158 18.11 14.96 16.38
N TYR A 159 17.19 14.25 15.76
CA TYR A 159 16.50 13.09 16.35
C TYR A 159 16.80 11.83 15.54
N GLU A 160 16.85 10.70 16.22
CA GLU A 160 17.01 9.38 15.61
C GLU A 160 15.80 8.52 15.96
N LEU A 161 15.40 7.68 14.99
CA LEU A 161 14.37 6.67 15.20
C LEU A 161 15.01 5.51 15.97
N LEU A 162 14.59 5.29 17.20
CA LEU A 162 14.96 4.09 17.94
C LEU A 162 14.20 2.91 17.35
N GLU A 163 14.91 1.95 16.78
CA GLU A 163 14.34 0.73 16.20
C GLU A 163 14.11 -0.34 17.29
N ASP A 164 14.77 -0.21 18.42
CA ASP A 164 14.71 -1.09 19.58
C ASP A 164 14.30 -0.27 20.80
N ASP A 165 13.29 -0.73 21.53
CA ASP A 165 12.79 -0.10 22.74
C ASP A 165 13.67 -0.35 23.97
N VAL A 166 14.58 -1.33 23.93
CA VAL A 166 15.49 -1.66 25.04
C VAL A 166 16.29 -0.45 25.48
N GLN A 167 16.90 0.30 24.54
CA GLN A 167 17.64 1.51 24.85
C GLN A 167 16.74 2.64 25.41
N ALA A 168 15.50 2.74 24.91
CA ALA A 168 14.53 3.71 25.41
C ALA A 168 14.07 3.35 26.83
N ILE A 169 13.89 2.08 27.13
CA ILE A 169 13.51 1.56 28.44
C ILE A 169 14.56 1.95 29.49
N ASP A 170 15.83 1.71 29.19
CA ASP A 170 16.95 2.05 30.11
C ASP A 170 17.05 3.56 30.43
N LEU A 171 16.63 4.41 29.50
CA LEU A 171 16.61 5.85 29.68
C LEU A 171 15.36 6.36 30.41
N VAL A 172 14.21 5.76 30.14
CA VAL A 172 12.91 6.23 30.62
C VAL A 172 12.57 5.63 32.00
N TRP A 173 12.90 4.38 32.23
CA TRP A 173 12.55 3.65 33.45
C TRP A 173 13.04 4.32 34.75
N PRO A 174 14.31 4.75 34.85
CA PRO A 174 14.80 5.46 36.05
C PRO A 174 14.05 6.77 36.31
N ARG A 175 13.71 7.51 35.23
CA ARG A 175 12.95 8.77 35.34
C ARG A 175 11.53 8.55 35.78
N PHE A 176 10.88 7.49 35.25
CA PHE A 176 9.52 7.10 35.64
C PHE A 176 9.46 6.71 37.11
N TYR A 177 10.38 5.89 37.60
CA TYR A 177 10.45 5.55 39.04
C TYR A 177 10.76 6.74 39.91
N ALA A 178 11.66 7.62 39.51
CA ALA A 178 11.95 8.84 40.25
C ALA A 178 10.72 9.77 40.35
N ALA A 179 9.87 9.80 39.34
CA ALA A 179 8.63 10.58 39.35
C ALA A 179 7.52 9.95 40.22
N LEU A 180 7.57 8.63 40.44
CA LEU A 180 6.64 7.93 41.35
C LEU A 180 7.06 7.90 42.83
N ALA A 181 8.32 8.17 43.12
CA ALA A 181 8.88 8.08 44.47
C ALA A 181 8.29 9.09 45.50
N PRO A 182 7.65 10.23 45.14
CA PRO A 182 7.00 11.13 46.12
C PRO A 182 5.55 10.76 46.45
N LEU A 183 4.98 9.65 45.92
CA LEU A 183 3.64 9.17 46.29
C LEU A 183 3.72 8.05 47.30
#